data_a1a44feba7b6fc0baefd8ce13e0fe832
#
_entry.id   a1a44feba7b6fc0baefd8ce13e0fe832
#
_cell.length_a   1.000
_cell.length_b   1.000
_cell.length_c   1.000
_cell.angle_alpha   90.00
_cell.angle_beta   90.00
_cell.angle_gamma   90.00
#
_symmetry.space_group_name_H-M   'P 1'
#
loop_
_entity.id
_entity.type
_entity.pdbx_description
1 polymer ?
#
loop_
_entity_poly.entity_id
_entity_poly.type
_entity_poly.pdbx_seq_one_letter_code
_entity_poly.pdbx_strand_id
1 'polypeptide(L)'
;MRTFDYIHPIDEMERVSADELGENFDKILDKVEKDNVGYVITREGKGDLVLCPISWLFFQLDNDFGCVINSAVRYAIGRHTYMPGVVCNFVRRYMDILDIKTIGVMIEDITSELKYGIDQEELWVELRNELIKRKETMQKWSEQNE
;
A
#
# COMPACT_ATOMS: atom_id res chain seq x y z
N MET A 1 -7.72 1.17 19.05
CA MET A 1 -7.31 -0.08 18.42
C MET A 1 -7.61 -0.01 16.95
N ARG A 2 -6.64 0.01 16.13
CA ARG A 2 -6.87 -0.13 14.70
C ARG A 2 -7.04 -1.60 14.43
N THR A 3 -8.24 -1.97 14.06
CA THR A 3 -8.52 -3.28 13.56
C THR A 3 -7.85 -3.42 12.21
N PHE A 4 -6.76 -4.15 12.18
CA PHE A 4 -6.18 -4.66 10.94
C PHE A 4 -7.01 -5.82 10.35
N ASP A 5 -8.24 -5.94 10.78
CA ASP A 5 -9.26 -6.77 10.17
C ASP A 5 -9.83 -6.12 8.90
N TYR A 6 -9.04 -5.26 8.26
CA TYR A 6 -9.36 -4.81 6.92
C TYR A 6 -9.16 -6.02 6.00
N ILE A 7 -10.26 -6.63 5.67
CA ILE A 7 -10.30 -7.62 4.60
C ILE A 7 -9.81 -6.88 3.36
N HIS A 8 -8.65 -7.27 2.88
CA HIS A 8 -8.09 -6.66 1.70
C HIS A 8 -9.11 -6.85 0.57
N PRO A 9 -9.52 -5.82 -0.16
CA PRO A 9 -10.51 -5.95 -1.23
C PRO A 9 -10.22 -7.10 -2.20
N ILE A 10 -8.93 -7.44 -2.36
CA ILE A 10 -8.47 -8.57 -3.16
C ILE A 10 -9.01 -9.92 -2.65
N ASP A 11 -9.21 -10.09 -1.35
CA ASP A 11 -9.69 -11.36 -0.78
C ASP A 11 -11.16 -11.60 -1.11
N GLU A 12 -11.91 -10.54 -1.35
CA GLU A 12 -13.33 -10.59 -1.73
C GLU A 12 -13.54 -10.59 -3.25
N MET A 13 -12.51 -10.33 -4.04
CA MET A 13 -12.62 -10.31 -5.49
C MET A 13 -12.83 -11.71 -6.05
N GLU A 14 -13.68 -11.80 -7.08
CA GLU A 14 -13.85 -13.00 -7.86
C GLU A 14 -12.55 -13.33 -8.63
N ARG A 15 -12.20 -14.60 -8.67
CA ARG A 15 -11.00 -15.09 -9.36
C ARG A 15 -11.39 -15.65 -10.73
N VAL A 16 -10.67 -15.26 -11.76
CA VAL A 16 -10.79 -15.79 -13.10
C VAL A 16 -9.41 -16.19 -13.63
N SER A 17 -9.34 -17.27 -14.39
CA SER A 17 -8.11 -17.61 -15.10
C SER A 17 -7.88 -16.67 -16.29
N ALA A 18 -6.64 -16.57 -16.75
CA ALA A 18 -6.31 -15.80 -17.96
C ALA A 18 -7.07 -16.34 -19.19
N ASP A 19 -7.30 -17.66 -19.25
CA ASP A 19 -8.06 -18.28 -20.36
C ASP A 19 -9.53 -17.88 -20.31
N GLU A 20 -10.17 -17.93 -19.13
CA GLU A 20 -11.56 -17.48 -18.95
C GLU A 20 -11.71 -15.99 -19.27
N LEU A 21 -10.73 -15.16 -18.87
CA LEU A 21 -10.72 -13.76 -19.23
C LEU A 21 -10.66 -13.58 -20.75
N GLY A 22 -9.80 -14.35 -21.44
CA GLY A 22 -9.67 -14.30 -22.91
C GLY A 22 -10.96 -14.70 -23.62
N GLU A 23 -11.65 -15.75 -23.15
CA GLU A 23 -12.91 -16.24 -23.72
C GLU A 23 -14.10 -15.29 -23.48
N ASN A 24 -14.12 -14.58 -22.37
CA ASN A 24 -15.22 -13.71 -21.95
C ASN A 24 -14.79 -12.24 -21.77
N PHE A 25 -13.78 -11.80 -22.49
CA PHE A 25 -13.11 -10.53 -22.30
C PHE A 25 -14.07 -9.34 -22.24
N ASP A 26 -14.89 -9.15 -23.27
CA ASP A 26 -15.83 -8.02 -23.33
C ASP A 26 -16.89 -8.09 -22.22
N LYS A 27 -17.38 -9.28 -21.92
CA LYS A 27 -18.37 -9.48 -20.86
C LYS A 27 -17.80 -9.15 -19.47
N ILE A 28 -16.56 -9.53 -19.22
CA ILE A 28 -15.89 -9.23 -17.95
C ILE A 28 -15.59 -7.74 -17.84
N LEU A 29 -15.09 -7.10 -18.91
CA LEU A 29 -14.88 -5.64 -18.92
C LEU A 29 -16.17 -4.87 -18.69
N ASP A 30 -17.25 -5.25 -19.37
CA ASP A 30 -18.57 -4.63 -19.15
C ASP A 30 -19.03 -4.74 -17.70
N LYS A 31 -18.81 -5.89 -17.07
CA LYS A 31 -19.16 -6.11 -15.67
C LYS A 31 -18.31 -5.28 -14.72
N VAL A 32 -17.00 -5.20 -14.98
CA VAL A 32 -16.09 -4.33 -14.21
C VAL A 32 -16.55 -2.88 -14.24
N GLU A 33 -16.93 -2.38 -15.43
CA GLU A 33 -17.36 -1.00 -15.60
C GLU A 33 -18.75 -0.74 -15.00
N LYS A 34 -19.74 -1.57 -15.32
CA LYS A 34 -21.14 -1.35 -14.90
C LYS A 34 -21.40 -1.65 -13.45
N ASP A 35 -20.81 -2.73 -12.92
CA ASP A 35 -21.06 -3.19 -11.56
C ASP A 35 -20.00 -2.66 -10.58
N ASN A 36 -18.98 -1.96 -11.06
CA ASN A 36 -17.88 -1.42 -10.27
C ASN A 36 -17.19 -2.50 -9.43
N VAL A 37 -16.87 -3.63 -10.04
CA VAL A 37 -16.22 -4.79 -9.40
C VAL A 37 -14.81 -5.01 -9.93
N GLY A 38 -13.99 -5.71 -9.15
CA GLY A 38 -12.66 -6.13 -9.56
C GLY A 38 -12.56 -7.64 -9.69
N TYR A 39 -11.58 -8.10 -10.46
CA TYR A 39 -11.24 -9.51 -10.63
C TYR A 39 -9.77 -9.76 -10.36
N VAL A 40 -9.47 -10.84 -9.68
CA VAL A 40 -8.11 -11.38 -9.63
C VAL A 40 -7.93 -12.32 -10.80
N ILE A 41 -6.95 -12.05 -11.65
CA ILE A 41 -6.61 -12.87 -12.82
C ILE A 41 -5.49 -13.82 -12.41
N THR A 42 -5.75 -15.11 -12.45
CA THR A 42 -4.78 -16.14 -12.12
C THR A 42 -4.09 -16.67 -13.37
N ARG A 43 -2.81 -16.97 -13.25
CA ARG A 43 -2.00 -17.54 -14.32
C ARG A 43 -1.13 -18.66 -13.76
N GLU A 44 -1.13 -19.80 -14.41
CA GLU A 44 -0.30 -20.93 -13.99
C GLU A 44 1.19 -20.57 -14.05
N GLY A 45 1.91 -20.77 -12.96
CA GLY A 45 3.35 -20.52 -12.85
C GLY A 45 3.77 -19.04 -12.89
N LYS A 46 2.81 -18.12 -12.80
CA LYS A 46 3.05 -16.67 -12.81
C LYS A 46 2.28 -15.98 -11.68
N GLY A 47 2.69 -14.76 -11.36
CA GLY A 47 1.98 -13.95 -10.37
C GLY A 47 0.56 -13.56 -10.82
N ASP A 48 -0.34 -13.42 -9.84
CA ASP A 48 -1.70 -12.96 -10.05
C ASP A 48 -1.71 -11.47 -10.46
N LEU A 49 -2.71 -11.11 -11.24
CA LEU A 49 -2.97 -9.73 -11.65
C LEU A 49 -4.34 -9.30 -11.13
N VAL A 50 -4.57 -8.00 -11.06
CA VAL A 50 -5.87 -7.42 -10.72
C VAL A 50 -6.40 -6.61 -11.89
N LEU A 51 -7.66 -6.84 -12.25
CA LEU A 51 -8.43 -6.04 -13.18
C LEU A 51 -9.50 -5.29 -12.41
N CYS A 52 -9.47 -3.97 -12.43
CA CYS A 52 -10.43 -3.13 -11.71
C CYS A 52 -10.67 -1.81 -12.45
N PRO A 53 -11.76 -1.10 -12.13
CA PRO A 53 -11.97 0.25 -12.65
C PRO A 53 -10.83 1.18 -12.23
N ILE A 54 -10.41 2.08 -13.11
CA ILE A 54 -9.36 3.05 -12.80
C ILE A 54 -9.74 3.96 -11.61
N SER A 55 -11.03 4.18 -11.41
CA SER A 55 -11.55 4.94 -10.27
C SER A 55 -11.15 4.34 -8.91
N TRP A 56 -10.95 3.02 -8.84
CA TRP A 56 -10.50 2.36 -7.61
C TRP A 56 -9.11 2.81 -7.21
N LEU A 57 -8.22 3.03 -8.18
CA LEU A 57 -6.88 3.54 -7.90
C LEU A 57 -6.95 4.93 -7.27
N PHE A 58 -7.81 5.81 -7.79
CA PHE A 58 -7.99 7.15 -7.23
C PHE A 58 -8.68 7.12 -5.88
N PHE A 59 -9.71 6.31 -5.73
CA PHE A 59 -10.47 6.20 -4.48
C PHE A 59 -9.64 5.61 -3.34
N GLN A 60 -8.88 4.56 -3.62
CA GLN A 60 -8.00 3.93 -2.63
C GLN A 60 -6.79 4.79 -2.32
N LEU A 61 -6.26 5.51 -3.30
CA LEU A 61 -5.17 6.46 -3.08
C LEU A 61 -5.57 7.58 -2.09
N ASP A 62 -6.79 8.07 -2.19
CA ASP A 62 -7.26 9.15 -1.32
C ASP A 62 -7.64 8.66 0.10
N ASN A 63 -8.28 7.49 0.23
CA ASN A 63 -8.84 7.04 1.50
C ASN A 63 -8.03 5.95 2.19
N ASP A 64 -7.55 4.96 1.45
CA ASP A 64 -6.95 3.74 2.01
C ASP A 64 -5.47 3.56 1.67
N PHE A 65 -4.93 4.39 0.79
CA PHE A 65 -3.55 4.26 0.35
C PHE A 65 -2.56 4.34 1.51
N GLY A 66 -2.79 5.25 2.45
CA GLY A 66 -1.99 5.35 3.65
C GLY A 66 -2.03 4.07 4.50
N CYS A 67 -3.19 3.44 4.60
CA CYS A 67 -3.34 2.16 5.31
C CYS A 67 -2.60 1.03 4.61
N VAL A 68 -2.68 0.96 3.28
CA VAL A 68 -1.97 -0.06 2.48
C VAL A 68 -0.46 0.09 2.63
N ILE A 69 0.07 1.29 2.47
CA ILE A 69 1.51 1.57 2.64
C ILE A 69 1.98 1.24 4.06
N ASN A 70 1.23 1.67 5.06
CA ASN A 70 1.58 1.40 6.45
C ASN A 70 1.55 -0.09 6.77
N SER A 71 0.58 -0.83 6.24
CA SER A 71 0.51 -2.28 6.37
C SER A 71 1.70 -2.96 5.70
N ALA A 72 2.14 -2.51 4.54
CA ALA A 72 3.34 -3.01 3.86
C ALA A 72 4.60 -2.79 4.70
N VAL A 73 4.75 -1.60 5.28
CA VAL A 73 5.87 -1.29 6.19
C VAL A 73 5.87 -2.21 7.41
N ARG A 74 4.73 -2.34 8.09
CA ARG A 74 4.60 -3.22 9.26
C ARG A 74 4.87 -4.68 8.95
N TYR A 75 4.38 -5.15 7.81
CA TYR A 75 4.65 -6.50 7.36
C TYR A 75 6.13 -6.75 7.10
N ALA A 76 6.78 -5.83 6.41
CA ALA A 76 8.21 -5.95 6.10
C ALA A 76 9.07 -5.92 7.37
N ILE A 77 8.77 -5.05 8.31
CA ILE A 77 9.49 -4.93 9.57
C ILE A 77 9.25 -6.16 10.47
N GLY A 78 7.99 -6.48 10.73
CA GLY A 78 7.62 -7.50 11.72
C GLY A 78 7.88 -8.93 11.28
N ARG A 79 8.03 -9.18 9.99
CA ARG A 79 8.21 -10.52 9.42
C ARG A 79 9.64 -10.80 8.96
N HIS A 80 10.55 -9.85 9.11
CA HIS A 80 11.92 -9.97 8.61
C HIS A 80 11.96 -10.43 7.14
N THR A 81 11.08 -9.83 6.33
CA THR A 81 10.95 -10.22 4.93
C THR A 81 12.20 -9.85 4.14
N TYR A 82 12.45 -10.59 3.10
CA TYR A 82 13.59 -10.40 2.22
C TYR A 82 13.54 -9.13 1.34
N MET A 83 12.56 -8.26 1.54
CA MET A 83 12.34 -7.09 0.67
C MET A 83 12.28 -5.72 1.39
N PRO A 84 13.05 -5.46 2.47
CA PRO A 84 13.01 -4.14 3.11
C PRO A 84 13.33 -3.00 2.16
N GLY A 85 14.33 -3.16 1.29
CA GLY A 85 14.69 -2.15 0.29
C GLY A 85 13.58 -1.84 -0.71
N VAL A 86 12.82 -2.85 -1.14
CA VAL A 86 11.68 -2.66 -2.04
C VAL A 86 10.58 -1.87 -1.35
N VAL A 87 10.25 -2.20 -0.09
CA VAL A 87 9.22 -1.50 0.68
C VAL A 87 9.65 -0.06 0.97
N CYS A 88 10.90 0.18 1.38
CA CYS A 88 11.42 1.52 1.60
C CYS A 88 11.36 2.38 0.32
N ASN A 89 11.73 1.81 -0.83
CA ASN A 89 11.66 2.52 -2.11
C ASN A 89 10.20 2.79 -2.54
N PHE A 90 9.29 1.88 -2.24
CA PHE A 90 7.86 2.08 -2.48
C PHE A 90 7.31 3.25 -1.64
N VAL A 91 7.64 3.31 -0.36
CA VAL A 91 7.26 4.44 0.50
C VAL A 91 7.85 5.75 -0.02
N ARG A 92 9.13 5.79 -0.39
CA ARG A 92 9.76 6.99 -0.95
C ARG A 92 9.07 7.49 -2.21
N ARG A 93 8.68 6.57 -3.10
CA ARG A 93 7.99 6.91 -4.35
C ARG A 93 6.68 7.66 -4.11
N TYR A 94 5.96 7.30 -3.06
CA TYR A 94 4.64 7.84 -2.76
C TYR A 94 4.60 8.78 -1.56
N MET A 95 5.75 9.12 -1.00
CA MET A 95 5.85 9.95 0.21
C MET A 95 5.14 11.30 0.08
N ASP A 96 5.15 11.88 -1.12
CA ASP A 96 4.57 13.21 -1.35
C ASP A 96 3.04 13.24 -1.29
N ILE A 97 2.40 12.09 -1.47
CA ILE A 97 0.94 11.98 -1.44
C ILE A 97 0.39 11.40 -0.13
N LEU A 98 1.27 11.01 0.79
CA LEU A 98 0.86 10.53 2.10
C LEU A 98 0.44 11.69 3.02
N ASP A 99 -0.65 11.48 3.76
CA ASP A 99 -1.06 12.42 4.78
C ASP A 99 -0.14 12.40 6.02
N ILE A 100 -0.17 13.48 6.78
CA ILE A 100 0.68 13.65 7.95
C ILE A 100 0.43 12.59 9.03
N LYS A 101 -0.81 12.14 9.16
CA LYS A 101 -1.19 11.11 10.13
C LYS A 101 -0.59 9.75 9.77
N THR A 102 -0.66 9.36 8.50
CA THR A 102 -0.06 8.12 7.99
C THR A 102 1.46 8.14 8.17
N ILE A 103 2.11 9.24 7.83
CA ILE A 103 3.55 9.43 8.04
C ILE A 103 3.89 9.30 9.52
N GLY A 104 3.12 9.92 10.41
CA GLY A 104 3.32 9.82 11.85
C GLY A 104 3.25 8.39 12.38
N VAL A 105 2.27 7.63 11.93
CA VAL A 105 2.12 6.20 12.30
C VAL A 105 3.30 5.37 11.81
N MET A 106 3.76 5.58 10.58
CA MET A 106 4.94 4.87 10.07
C MET A 106 6.20 5.18 10.88
N ILE A 107 6.42 6.43 11.25
CA ILE A 107 7.55 6.83 12.11
C ILE A 107 7.50 6.10 13.46
N GLU A 108 6.32 6.05 14.08
CA GLU A 108 6.13 5.35 15.36
C GLU A 108 6.40 3.85 15.24
N ASP A 109 5.86 3.21 14.22
CA ASP A 109 6.03 1.78 13.98
C ASP A 109 7.51 1.43 13.71
N ILE A 110 8.18 2.16 12.85
CA ILE A 110 9.62 1.96 12.59
C ILE A 110 10.44 2.18 13.85
N THR A 111 10.18 3.26 14.59
CA THR A 111 10.88 3.57 15.82
C THR A 111 10.71 2.48 16.88
N SER A 112 9.50 1.94 17.00
CA SER A 112 9.21 0.86 17.94
C SER A 112 10.00 -0.42 17.61
N GLU A 113 9.99 -0.82 16.34
CA GLU A 113 10.69 -2.03 15.90
C GLU A 113 12.22 -1.91 15.96
N LEU A 114 12.76 -0.72 15.71
CA LEU A 114 14.20 -0.46 15.83
C LEU A 114 14.73 -0.74 17.24
N LYS A 115 13.90 -0.62 18.28
CA LYS A 115 14.29 -0.92 19.67
C LYS A 115 14.58 -2.41 19.90
N TYR A 116 13.98 -3.28 19.10
CA TYR A 116 14.10 -4.72 19.24
C TYR A 116 15.15 -5.32 18.30
N GLY A 117 15.71 -4.52 17.42
CA GLY A 117 16.64 -4.95 16.38
C GLY A 117 15.92 -5.59 15.21
N ILE A 118 16.15 -5.07 14.01
CA ILE A 118 15.55 -5.55 12.77
C ILE A 118 16.64 -5.73 11.71
N ASP A 119 16.39 -6.64 10.78
CA ASP A 119 17.28 -6.84 9.65
C ASP A 119 17.33 -5.60 8.76
N GLN A 120 18.52 -5.30 8.25
CA GLN A 120 18.78 -4.11 7.44
C GLN A 120 18.33 -2.81 8.13
N GLU A 121 18.65 -2.70 9.40
CA GLU A 121 18.33 -1.56 10.26
C GLU A 121 18.65 -0.22 9.61
N GLU A 122 19.77 -0.12 8.91
CA GLU A 122 20.23 1.11 8.24
C GLU A 122 19.19 1.65 7.25
N LEU A 123 18.55 0.79 6.46
CA LEU A 123 17.50 1.19 5.52
C LEU A 123 16.28 1.78 6.23
N TRP A 124 15.90 1.19 7.35
CA TRP A 124 14.76 1.66 8.14
C TRP A 124 15.05 2.96 8.88
N VAL A 125 16.27 3.13 9.37
CA VAL A 125 16.73 4.39 9.98
C VAL A 125 16.72 5.52 8.96
N GLU A 126 17.24 5.27 7.76
CA GLU A 126 17.21 6.26 6.67
C GLU A 126 15.78 6.65 6.29
N LEU A 127 14.91 5.67 6.07
CA LEU A 127 13.51 5.93 5.74
C LEU A 127 12.80 6.71 6.85
N ARG A 128 13.00 6.34 8.11
CA ARG A 128 12.43 7.07 9.25
C ARG A 128 12.88 8.53 9.27
N ASN A 129 14.15 8.79 9.04
CA ASN A 129 14.68 10.15 9.03
C ASN A 129 14.09 10.98 7.88
N GLU A 130 13.89 10.39 6.71
CA GLU A 130 13.21 11.03 5.58
C GLU A 130 11.73 11.34 5.91
N LEU A 131 11.03 10.42 6.55
CA LEU A 131 9.64 10.59 6.98
C LEU A 131 9.51 11.70 8.05
N ILE A 132 10.44 11.76 9.01
CA ILE A 132 10.48 12.83 10.02
C ILE A 132 10.64 14.18 9.35
N LYS A 133 11.59 14.30 8.42
CA LYS A 133 11.84 15.52 7.66
C LYS A 133 10.61 15.93 6.84
N ARG A 134 9.94 14.97 6.20
CA ARG A 134 8.70 15.24 5.46
C ARG A 134 7.59 15.74 6.37
N LYS A 135 7.40 15.10 7.52
CA LYS A 135 6.41 15.50 8.52
C LYS A 135 6.65 16.94 9.02
N GLU A 136 7.88 17.29 9.34
CA GLU A 136 8.26 18.64 9.76
C GLU A 136 7.96 19.69 8.66
N THR A 137 8.25 19.36 7.41
CA THR A 137 7.96 20.23 6.27
C THR A 137 6.45 20.46 6.13
N MET A 138 5.66 19.41 6.26
CA MET A 138 4.19 19.50 6.17
C MET A 138 3.62 20.32 7.34
N GLN A 139 4.14 20.18 8.54
CA GLN A 139 3.70 20.95 9.71
C GLN A 139 4.00 22.45 9.52
N LYS A 140 5.20 22.78 9.11
CA LYS A 140 5.58 24.19 8.83
C LYS A 140 4.70 24.83 7.75
N TRP A 141 4.40 24.05 6.71
CA TRP A 141 3.55 24.54 5.64
C TRP A 141 2.11 24.79 6.11
N SER A 142 1.57 23.91 6.94
CA SER A 142 0.25 24.09 7.55
C SER A 142 0.19 25.33 8.43
N GLU A 143 1.19 25.52 9.30
CA GLU A 143 1.27 26.71 10.18
C GLU A 143 1.37 28.03 9.41
N GLN A 144 2.00 28.04 8.24
CA GLN A 144 2.14 29.25 7.40
C GLN A 144 0.86 29.58 6.62
N ASN A 145 -0.06 28.64 6.43
CA ASN A 145 -1.27 28.79 5.64
C ASN A 145 -2.56 28.78 6.48
N GLU A 146 -2.44 28.83 7.79
CA GLU A 146 -3.51 29.17 8.72
C GLU A 146 -3.56 30.71 8.86
#